data_971a8567a91298967e4ee2bd3c8a8b06
#
_entry.id   971a8567a91298967e4ee2bd3c8a8b06
#
_cell.length_a   1.000
_cell.length_b   1.000
_cell.length_c   1.000
_cell.angle_alpha   90.00
_cell.angle_beta   90.00
_cell.angle_gamma   90.00
#
_symmetry.space_group_name_H-M   'P 1'
#
loop_
_entity.id
_entity.type
_entity.pdbx_description
1 polymer ?
#
loop_
_entity_poly.entity_id
_entity_poly.type
_entity_poly.pdbx_seq_one_letter_code
_entity_poly.pdbx_strand_id
1 'polypeptide(L)'
;KDSNYSQRTMQRDFGLIDEMFGIVIRNDKSRGYYIAELDEMTDNYKELLLNFELLSSINADSVLQKYVLAEHRHNAIRHELIAPLLKAIRKRNPIEFDYTLVRHNGKIVHKRLMPHFLKESQYRWYLIGYDTDSKLKSFGVDRISAINILEDTQFLRDEHIDIPSLFRES
;
A
#
# COMPACT_ATOMS: atom_id res chain seq x y z
N LYS A 1 13.03 20.06 21.16
CA LYS A 1 13.78 18.81 21.44
C LYS A 1 14.23 18.28 20.09
N ASP A 2 15.48 18.58 19.76
CA ASP A 2 16.10 18.09 18.54
C ASP A 2 16.17 16.56 18.61
N SER A 3 15.43 15.90 17.76
CA SER A 3 15.55 14.46 17.64
C SER A 3 16.90 14.21 16.96
N ASN A 4 17.76 13.47 17.66
CA ASN A 4 19.09 13.07 17.21
C ASN A 4 18.95 12.02 16.08
N TYR A 5 18.33 12.41 14.95
CA TYR A 5 18.12 11.56 13.79
C TYR A 5 19.47 11.46 13.06
N SER A 6 20.16 10.33 13.24
CA SER A 6 21.50 10.17 12.72
C SER A 6 21.47 10.00 11.18
N GLN A 7 22.53 10.48 10.51
CA GLN A 7 22.68 10.30 9.05
C GLN A 7 22.62 8.81 8.66
N ARG A 8 23.12 7.91 9.51
CA ARG A 8 23.06 6.47 9.31
C ARG A 8 21.61 5.94 9.38
N THR A 9 20.80 6.45 10.30
CA THR A 9 19.38 6.12 10.42
C THR A 9 18.64 6.57 9.16
N MET A 10 18.89 7.79 8.70
CA MET A 10 18.28 8.35 7.50
C MET A 10 18.62 7.54 6.24
N GLN A 11 19.89 7.13 6.06
CA GLN A 11 20.29 6.29 4.92
C GLN A 11 19.62 4.91 4.95
N ARG A 12 19.47 4.33 6.13
CA ARG A 12 18.73 3.06 6.29
C ARG A 12 17.27 3.24 5.90
N ASP A 13 16.64 4.32 6.33
CA ASP A 13 15.23 4.58 6.03
C ASP A 13 15.03 4.90 4.55
N PHE A 14 15.96 5.55 3.88
CA PHE A 14 15.96 5.71 2.42
C PHE A 14 16.05 4.35 1.69
N GLY A 15 16.88 3.45 2.18
CA GLY A 15 16.95 2.08 1.66
C GLY A 15 15.65 1.31 1.82
N LEU A 16 14.96 1.47 2.96
CA LEU A 16 13.63 0.88 3.19
C LEU A 16 12.57 1.50 2.27
N ILE A 17 12.61 2.81 2.03
CA ILE A 17 11.69 3.49 1.12
C ILE A 17 11.89 2.98 -0.31
N ASP A 18 13.14 2.82 -0.76
CA ASP A 18 13.42 2.24 -2.07
C ASP A 18 12.95 0.77 -2.14
N GLU A 19 13.26 -0.04 -1.13
CA GLU A 19 12.84 -1.45 -1.09
C GLU A 19 11.31 -1.61 -1.10
N MET A 20 10.58 -0.80 -0.32
CA MET A 20 9.13 -0.92 -0.18
C MET A 20 8.35 -0.27 -1.33
N PHE A 21 8.77 0.92 -1.75
CA PHE A 21 7.99 1.77 -2.67
C PHE A 21 8.66 1.96 -4.03
N GLY A 22 9.93 1.59 -4.20
CA GLY A 22 10.72 1.85 -5.41
C GLY A 22 11.08 3.31 -5.59
N ILE A 23 11.04 4.10 -4.52
CA ILE A 23 11.35 5.52 -4.53
C ILE A 23 12.82 5.69 -4.17
N VAL A 24 13.62 6.14 -5.14
CA VAL A 24 15.05 6.39 -4.95
C VAL A 24 15.27 7.82 -4.49
N ILE A 25 15.81 7.99 -3.28
CA ILE A 25 16.19 9.30 -2.73
C ILE A 25 17.68 9.50 -2.95
N ARG A 26 18.06 10.60 -3.61
CA ARG A 26 19.46 10.98 -3.87
C ARG A 26 19.79 12.27 -3.14
N ASN A 27 21.09 12.50 -2.93
CA ASN A 27 21.61 13.73 -2.37
C ASN A 27 22.47 14.43 -3.41
N ASP A 28 22.17 15.70 -3.65
CA ASP A 28 22.99 16.62 -4.44
C ASP A 28 23.52 17.75 -3.55
N LYS A 29 24.75 18.17 -3.76
CA LYS A 29 25.38 19.22 -2.93
C LYS A 29 24.71 20.59 -3.03
N SER A 30 24.02 20.86 -4.15
CA SER A 30 23.35 22.15 -4.40
C SER A 30 21.84 22.09 -4.04
N ARG A 31 21.19 20.93 -4.22
CA ARG A 31 19.74 20.75 -4.04
C ARG A 31 19.36 20.04 -2.73
N GLY A 32 20.33 19.43 -2.03
CA GLY A 32 20.05 18.59 -0.87
C GLY A 32 19.46 17.23 -1.28
N TYR A 33 18.62 16.66 -0.43
CA TYR A 33 17.94 15.40 -0.72
C TYR A 33 16.74 15.62 -1.64
N TYR A 34 16.64 14.79 -2.68
CA TYR A 34 15.54 14.84 -3.65
C TYR A 34 15.17 13.41 -4.12
N ILE A 35 13.95 13.25 -4.57
CA ILE A 35 13.48 11.99 -5.16
C ILE A 35 13.98 11.94 -6.61
N ALA A 36 14.82 10.94 -6.92
CA ALA A 36 15.25 10.68 -8.29
C ALA A 36 14.05 10.15 -9.10
N GLU A 37 13.93 10.57 -10.36
CA GLU A 37 12.86 10.13 -11.29
C GLU A 37 11.46 10.69 -11.01
N LEU A 38 11.37 11.85 -10.33
CA LEU A 38 10.09 12.54 -10.14
C LEU A 38 9.47 13.00 -11.49
N ASP A 39 10.27 13.16 -12.51
CA ASP A 39 9.81 13.62 -13.83
C ASP A 39 8.95 12.59 -14.58
N GLU A 40 9.03 11.31 -14.19
CA GLU A 40 8.19 10.23 -14.75
C GLU A 40 6.96 9.91 -13.90
N MET A 41 6.77 10.61 -12.78
CA MET A 41 5.58 10.40 -11.95
C MET A 41 4.35 10.87 -12.72
N THR A 42 3.43 9.95 -12.95
CA THR A 42 2.13 10.25 -13.56
C THR A 42 1.39 11.31 -12.75
N ASP A 43 0.54 12.12 -13.40
CA ASP A 43 -0.25 13.18 -12.74
C ASP A 43 -1.06 12.66 -11.55
N ASN A 44 -1.46 11.39 -11.56
CA ASN A 44 -2.12 10.73 -10.44
C ASN A 44 -1.26 10.69 -9.15
N TYR A 45 0.06 10.54 -9.26
CA TYR A 45 0.96 10.57 -8.10
C TYR A 45 1.12 11.98 -7.53
N LYS A 46 1.17 12.99 -8.40
CA LYS A 46 1.23 14.40 -7.97
C LYS A 46 -0.05 14.78 -7.22
N GLU A 47 -1.19 14.36 -7.74
CA GLU A 47 -2.49 14.58 -7.09
C GLU A 47 -2.57 13.89 -5.72
N LEU A 48 -2.06 12.65 -5.62
CA LEU A 48 -2.02 11.91 -4.36
C LEU A 48 -1.17 12.61 -3.30
N LEU A 49 0.02 13.13 -3.70
CA LEU A 49 0.90 13.89 -2.81
C LEU A 49 0.26 15.19 -2.34
N LEU A 50 -0.37 15.95 -3.25
CA LEU A 50 -1.09 17.18 -2.92
C LEU A 50 -2.24 16.91 -1.95
N ASN A 51 -3.01 15.85 -2.15
CA ASN A 51 -4.07 15.44 -1.25
C ASN A 51 -3.53 15.03 0.13
N PHE A 52 -2.38 14.34 0.16
CA PHE A 52 -1.72 13.99 1.42
C PHE A 52 -1.22 15.22 2.18
N GLU A 53 -0.58 16.19 1.50
CA GLU A 53 -0.12 17.43 2.09
C GLU A 53 -1.30 18.27 2.63
N LEU A 54 -2.40 18.36 1.89
CA LEU A 54 -3.62 19.04 2.30
C LEU A 54 -4.20 18.42 3.58
N LEU A 55 -4.37 17.09 3.60
CA LEU A 55 -4.89 16.37 4.77
C LEU A 55 -3.96 16.49 5.97
N SER A 56 -2.66 16.45 5.75
CA SER A 56 -1.65 16.63 6.81
C SER A 56 -1.71 18.04 7.40
N SER A 57 -1.88 19.06 6.57
CA SER A 57 -2.02 20.46 7.00
C SER A 57 -3.29 20.67 7.82
N ILE A 58 -4.42 20.09 7.39
CA ILE A 58 -5.69 20.14 8.12
C ILE A 58 -5.58 19.45 9.48
N ASN A 59 -4.92 18.30 9.53
CA ASN A 59 -4.73 17.56 10.78
C ASN A 59 -3.78 18.24 11.76
N ALA A 60 -2.82 19.03 11.25
CA ALA A 60 -1.88 19.79 12.07
C ALA A 60 -2.50 21.08 12.69
N ASP A 61 -3.58 21.60 12.10
CA ASP A 61 -4.21 22.85 12.53
C ASP A 61 -5.59 22.59 13.14
N SER A 62 -5.69 22.78 14.47
CA SER A 62 -6.94 22.60 15.23
C SER A 62 -8.04 23.61 14.85
N VAL A 63 -7.67 24.75 14.24
CA VAL A 63 -8.63 25.75 13.76
C VAL A 63 -9.26 25.30 12.45
N LEU A 64 -8.44 24.77 11.53
CA LEU A 64 -8.92 24.25 10.24
C LEU A 64 -9.85 23.04 10.44
N GLN A 65 -9.61 22.20 11.42
CA GLN A 65 -10.47 21.05 11.76
C GLN A 65 -11.92 21.44 12.11
N LYS A 66 -12.15 22.70 12.55
CA LYS A 66 -13.51 23.19 12.84
C LYS A 66 -14.32 23.51 11.58
N TYR A 67 -13.64 23.75 10.46
CA TYR A 67 -14.26 24.19 9.21
C TYR A 67 -14.23 23.10 8.11
N VAL A 68 -13.42 22.06 8.31
CA VAL A 68 -13.29 20.96 7.35
C VAL A 68 -13.90 19.70 7.95
N LEU A 69 -15.02 19.27 7.38
CA LEU A 69 -15.60 17.96 7.67
C LEU A 69 -14.98 16.96 6.71
N ALA A 70 -13.87 16.36 7.13
CA ALA A 70 -13.31 15.24 6.37
C ALA A 70 -14.26 14.04 6.50
N GLU A 71 -14.58 13.41 5.37
CA GLU A 71 -15.34 12.17 5.40
C GLU A 71 -14.55 11.12 6.20
N HIS A 72 -15.11 10.68 7.31
CA HIS A 72 -14.52 9.59 8.08
C HIS A 72 -14.61 8.33 7.22
N ARG A 73 -13.48 7.90 6.70
CA ARG A 73 -13.36 6.58 6.07
C ARG A 73 -13.77 5.55 7.12
N HIS A 74 -14.92 4.95 6.98
CA HIS A 74 -15.48 4.00 7.94
C HIS A 74 -14.64 2.73 8.14
N ASN A 75 -13.66 2.49 7.25
CA ASN A 75 -12.74 1.40 7.38
C ASN A 75 -11.35 1.97 7.66
N ALA A 76 -10.84 1.70 8.86
CA ALA A 76 -9.46 2.01 9.19
C ALA A 76 -8.56 1.40 8.10
N ILE A 77 -7.90 2.26 7.34
CA ILE A 77 -6.88 1.81 6.41
C ILE A 77 -5.80 1.14 7.28
N ARG A 78 -5.59 -0.13 7.08
CA ARG A 78 -4.53 -0.87 7.77
C ARG A 78 -3.20 -0.53 7.10
N HIS A 79 -2.72 0.70 7.36
CA HIS A 79 -1.49 1.23 6.77
C HIS A 79 -0.31 0.30 7.03
N GLU A 80 -0.30 -0.37 8.19
CA GLU A 80 0.72 -1.34 8.56
C GLU A 80 0.81 -2.55 7.62
N LEU A 81 -0.27 -2.83 6.86
CA LEU A 81 -0.29 -3.94 5.90
C LEU A 81 0.11 -3.53 4.50
N ILE A 82 -0.03 -2.26 4.13
CA ILE A 82 0.23 -1.80 2.75
C ILE A 82 1.68 -2.02 2.35
N ALA A 83 2.63 -1.61 3.19
CA ALA A 83 4.06 -1.75 2.89
C ALA A 83 4.51 -3.23 2.76
N PRO A 84 4.17 -4.15 3.69
CA PRO A 84 4.45 -5.57 3.53
C PRO A 84 3.82 -6.19 2.27
N LEU A 85 2.58 -5.81 1.94
CA LEU A 85 1.90 -6.30 0.74
C LEU A 85 2.57 -5.82 -0.55
N LEU A 86 2.97 -4.53 -0.62
CA LEU A 86 3.72 -4.00 -1.75
C LEU A 86 5.08 -4.69 -1.91
N LYS A 87 5.78 -4.97 -0.80
CA LYS A 87 7.03 -5.73 -0.81
C LYS A 87 6.81 -7.12 -1.41
N ALA A 88 5.77 -7.85 -0.98
CA ALA A 88 5.44 -9.17 -1.49
C ALA A 88 5.11 -9.15 -2.99
N ILE A 89 4.35 -8.16 -3.46
CA ILE A 89 4.02 -7.98 -4.88
C ILE A 89 5.28 -7.72 -5.71
N ARG A 90 6.13 -6.80 -5.28
CA ARG A 90 7.38 -6.46 -6.00
C ARG A 90 8.35 -7.64 -6.07
N LYS A 91 8.53 -8.36 -4.95
CA LYS A 91 9.42 -9.53 -4.87
C LYS A 91 8.79 -10.79 -5.45
N ARG A 92 7.51 -10.73 -5.87
CA ARG A 92 6.74 -11.87 -6.38
C ARG A 92 6.66 -13.03 -5.37
N ASN A 93 6.60 -12.70 -4.09
CA ASN A 93 6.48 -13.70 -3.04
C ASN A 93 4.99 -14.03 -2.81
N PRO A 94 4.61 -15.31 -2.78
CA PRO A 94 3.29 -15.70 -2.30
C PRO A 94 3.12 -15.32 -0.84
N ILE A 95 1.89 -15.09 -0.46
CA ILE A 95 1.52 -14.79 0.93
C ILE A 95 0.47 -15.76 1.46
N GLU A 96 0.49 -15.98 2.76
CA GLU A 96 -0.55 -16.65 3.51
C GLU A 96 -1.13 -15.66 4.52
N PHE A 97 -2.44 -15.71 4.73
CA PHE A 97 -3.13 -14.81 5.64
C PHE A 97 -4.47 -15.36 6.10
N ASP A 98 -4.95 -14.83 7.20
CA ASP A 98 -6.29 -15.09 7.69
C ASP A 98 -7.24 -14.01 7.17
N TYR A 99 -8.40 -14.44 6.67
CA TYR A 99 -9.41 -13.57 6.08
C TYR A 99 -10.76 -13.72 6.76
N THR A 100 -11.33 -12.58 7.19
CA THR A 100 -12.63 -12.54 7.87
C THR A 100 -13.78 -12.47 6.86
N LEU A 101 -14.67 -13.45 6.86
CA LEU A 101 -15.86 -13.54 6.00
C LEU A 101 -17.04 -12.81 6.65
N VAL A 102 -17.42 -11.64 6.15
CA VAL A 102 -18.54 -10.85 6.69
C VAL A 102 -19.88 -11.60 6.56
N ARG A 103 -20.14 -12.22 5.40
CA ARG A 103 -21.40 -12.94 5.13
C ARG A 103 -21.57 -14.24 5.93
N HIS A 104 -20.55 -14.68 6.66
CA HIS A 104 -20.54 -15.92 7.46
C HIS A 104 -20.22 -15.63 8.92
N ASN A 105 -20.89 -14.64 9.52
CA ASN A 105 -20.77 -14.28 10.94
C ASN A 105 -19.32 -14.03 11.40
N GLY A 106 -18.49 -13.46 10.55
CA GLY A 106 -17.09 -13.18 10.90
C GLY A 106 -16.19 -14.41 10.92
N LYS A 107 -16.59 -15.54 10.29
CA LYS A 107 -15.74 -16.72 10.19
C LYS A 107 -14.40 -16.38 9.59
N ILE A 108 -13.32 -16.80 10.25
CA ILE A 108 -11.96 -16.64 9.76
C ILE A 108 -11.61 -17.87 8.91
N VAL A 109 -11.02 -17.60 7.74
CA VAL A 109 -10.53 -18.64 6.81
C VAL A 109 -9.10 -18.34 6.43
N HIS A 110 -8.25 -19.38 6.45
CA HIS A 110 -6.87 -19.25 5.98
C HIS A 110 -6.84 -19.24 4.46
N LYS A 111 -6.01 -18.34 3.89
CA LYS A 111 -5.86 -18.14 2.44
C LYS A 111 -4.39 -18.09 2.06
N ARG A 112 -4.10 -18.60 0.87
CA ARG A 112 -2.83 -18.42 0.18
C ARG A 112 -3.08 -17.72 -1.13
N LEU A 113 -2.24 -16.74 -1.46
CA LEU A 113 -2.40 -15.88 -2.64
C LEU A 113 -1.03 -15.57 -3.27
N MET A 114 -1.01 -15.50 -4.57
CA MET A 114 0.06 -14.91 -5.36
C MET A 114 -0.35 -13.45 -5.68
N PRO A 115 0.09 -12.47 -4.88
CA PRO A 115 -0.42 -11.10 -4.96
C PRO A 115 0.16 -10.37 -6.17
N HIS A 116 -0.69 -9.71 -6.96
CA HIS A 116 -0.29 -8.99 -8.17
C HIS A 116 -0.50 -7.49 -8.06
N PHE A 117 -1.59 -7.03 -7.41
CA PHE A 117 -1.95 -5.63 -7.33
C PHE A 117 -2.57 -5.27 -5.99
N LEU A 118 -2.35 -4.01 -5.58
CA LEU A 118 -3.19 -3.30 -4.64
C LEU A 118 -4.04 -2.29 -5.42
N LYS A 119 -5.35 -2.30 -5.20
CA LYS A 119 -6.29 -1.38 -5.84
C LYS A 119 -7.13 -0.68 -4.81
N GLU A 120 -7.23 0.64 -4.92
CA GLU A 120 -8.24 1.41 -4.19
C GLU A 120 -9.52 1.48 -5.04
N SER A 121 -10.66 1.23 -4.39
CA SER A 121 -11.99 1.42 -4.98
C SER A 121 -12.95 1.81 -3.87
N GLN A 122 -13.71 2.90 -4.05
CA GLN A 122 -14.69 3.40 -3.09
C GLN A 122 -14.09 3.53 -1.66
N TYR A 123 -12.94 4.19 -1.57
CA TYR A 123 -12.20 4.42 -0.31
C TYR A 123 -11.77 3.16 0.44
N ARG A 124 -11.65 2.04 -0.26
CA ARG A 124 -11.26 0.75 0.31
C ARG A 124 -10.15 0.12 -0.52
N TRP A 125 -9.15 -0.41 0.16
CA TRP A 125 -8.05 -1.13 -0.49
C TRP A 125 -8.37 -2.60 -0.67
N TYR A 126 -8.03 -3.11 -1.84
CA TYR A 126 -8.19 -4.51 -2.23
C TYR A 126 -6.85 -5.08 -2.66
N LEU A 127 -6.54 -6.27 -2.14
CA LEU A 127 -5.44 -7.09 -2.60
C LEU A 127 -5.97 -8.04 -3.68
N ILE A 128 -5.35 -7.99 -4.86
CA ILE A 128 -5.74 -8.79 -6.03
C ILE A 128 -4.61 -9.75 -6.37
N GLY A 129 -4.95 -10.99 -6.64
CA GLY A 129 -3.99 -12.02 -7.00
C GLY A 129 -4.66 -13.36 -7.31
N TYR A 130 -3.85 -14.33 -7.69
CA TYR A 130 -4.31 -15.69 -7.95
C TYR A 130 -4.27 -16.53 -6.67
N ASP A 131 -5.32 -17.30 -6.45
CA ASP A 131 -5.37 -18.32 -5.41
C ASP A 131 -4.64 -19.62 -5.86
N THR A 132 -4.64 -20.63 -5.00
CA THR A 132 -4.02 -21.94 -5.28
C THR A 132 -4.68 -22.69 -6.44
N ASP A 133 -5.92 -22.34 -6.78
CA ASP A 133 -6.65 -22.94 -7.90
C ASP A 133 -6.50 -22.11 -9.19
N SER A 134 -5.53 -21.21 -9.23
CA SER A 134 -5.28 -20.28 -10.35
C SER A 134 -6.48 -19.39 -10.68
N LYS A 135 -7.33 -19.11 -9.69
CA LYS A 135 -8.46 -18.20 -9.84
C LYS A 135 -8.08 -16.81 -9.35
N LEU A 136 -8.36 -15.81 -10.18
CA LEU A 136 -8.16 -14.42 -9.79
C LEU A 136 -9.18 -14.03 -8.69
N LYS A 137 -8.66 -13.51 -7.57
CA LYS A 137 -9.43 -13.14 -6.38
C LYS A 137 -9.11 -11.73 -5.93
N SER A 138 -10.08 -11.13 -5.26
CA SER A 138 -9.97 -9.81 -4.64
C SER A 138 -10.33 -9.90 -3.16
N PHE A 139 -9.45 -9.38 -2.29
CA PHE A 139 -9.61 -9.41 -0.83
C PHE A 139 -9.53 -8.00 -0.27
N GLY A 140 -10.53 -7.55 0.47
CA GLY A 140 -10.46 -6.28 1.21
C GLY A 140 -9.35 -6.32 2.25
N VAL A 141 -8.40 -5.39 2.18
CA VAL A 141 -7.22 -5.35 3.08
C VAL A 141 -7.63 -5.17 4.55
N ASP A 142 -8.72 -4.47 4.80
CA ASP A 142 -9.31 -4.28 6.13
C ASP A 142 -9.73 -5.58 6.84
N ARG A 143 -9.88 -6.68 6.09
CA ARG A 143 -10.29 -8.01 6.58
C ARG A 143 -9.15 -9.01 6.65
N ILE A 144 -7.93 -8.58 6.29
CA ILE A 144 -6.73 -9.43 6.31
C ILE A 144 -6.08 -9.33 7.68
N SER A 145 -5.64 -10.46 8.21
CA SER A 145 -4.85 -10.56 9.43
C SER A 145 -3.80 -11.68 9.32
N ALA A 146 -2.86 -11.75 10.27
CA ALA A 146 -1.84 -12.80 10.35
C ALA A 146 -1.11 -13.05 9.02
N ILE A 147 -0.59 -11.98 8.38
CA ILE A 147 0.13 -12.12 7.11
C ILE A 147 1.48 -12.79 7.34
N ASN A 148 1.75 -13.81 6.52
CA ASN A 148 3.04 -14.47 6.37
C ASN A 148 3.49 -14.39 4.92
N ILE A 149 4.67 -13.78 4.65
CA ILE A 149 5.24 -13.66 3.32
C ILE A 149 6.20 -14.84 3.12
N LEU A 150 5.99 -15.63 2.06
CA LEU A 150 6.82 -16.77 1.72
C LEU A 150 8.04 -16.30 0.91
N GLU A 151 9.04 -15.74 1.60
CA GLU A 151 10.20 -15.06 0.97
C GLU A 151 11.08 -16.00 0.13
N ASP A 152 11.11 -17.29 0.46
CA ASP A 152 11.91 -18.31 -0.26
C ASP A 152 11.24 -18.80 -1.56
N THR A 153 10.03 -18.34 -1.86
CA THR A 153 9.27 -18.77 -3.03
C THR A 153 8.91 -17.57 -3.89
N GLN A 154 9.03 -17.74 -5.20
CA GLN A 154 8.58 -16.73 -6.16
C GLN A 154 7.59 -17.33 -7.15
N PHE A 155 6.61 -16.53 -7.57
CA PHE A 155 5.65 -16.87 -8.63
C PHE A 155 5.93 -16.09 -9.91
N LEU A 156 5.48 -16.62 -11.05
CA LEU A 156 5.49 -15.90 -12.32
C LEU A 156 4.38 -14.87 -12.34
N ARG A 157 4.73 -13.61 -12.58
CA ARG A 157 3.75 -12.53 -12.68
C ARG A 157 3.00 -12.65 -14.00
N ASP A 158 1.68 -12.60 -13.92
CA ASP A 158 0.83 -12.40 -15.09
C ASP A 158 0.71 -10.89 -15.37
N GLU A 159 1.21 -10.44 -16.52
CA GLU A 159 1.19 -9.03 -16.92
C GLU A 159 -0.09 -8.65 -17.68
N HIS A 160 -0.94 -9.64 -17.99
CA HIS A 160 -2.16 -9.45 -18.81
C HIS A 160 -3.46 -9.53 -17.99
N ILE A 161 -3.39 -9.31 -16.67
CA ILE A 161 -4.59 -9.36 -15.81
C ILE A 161 -5.55 -8.21 -16.17
N ASP A 162 -6.77 -8.56 -16.59
CA ASP A 162 -7.86 -7.59 -16.78
C ASP A 162 -8.50 -7.22 -15.43
N ILE A 163 -7.93 -6.23 -14.75
CA ILE A 163 -8.43 -5.72 -13.46
C ILE A 163 -9.81 -5.07 -13.60
N PRO A 164 -10.11 -4.26 -14.64
CA PRO A 164 -11.43 -3.67 -14.81
C PRO A 164 -12.58 -4.67 -14.77
N SER A 165 -12.41 -5.87 -15.32
CA SER A 165 -13.47 -6.90 -15.33
C SER A 165 -13.86 -7.36 -13.94
N LEU A 166 -12.92 -7.41 -12.98
CA LEU A 166 -13.18 -7.85 -11.59
C LEU A 166 -14.09 -6.91 -10.81
N PHE A 167 -14.24 -5.66 -11.24
CA PHE A 167 -14.97 -4.62 -10.51
C PHE A 167 -16.20 -4.11 -11.26
N ARG A 168 -16.55 -4.69 -12.42
CA ARG A 168 -17.75 -4.33 -13.18
C ARG A 168 -19.02 -5.02 -12.68
N GLU A 169 -18.88 -6.11 -11.95
CA GLU A 169 -20.01 -6.95 -11.48
C GLU A 169 -20.25 -6.82 -9.95
N SER A 170 -19.89 -5.70 -9.34
CA SER A 170 -20.08 -5.50 -7.89
C SER A 170 -21.07 -4.39 -7.62
#